data_45ec4e1bcd0e9ca0ed127907c3695c9c
#
_entry.id   45ec4e1bcd0e9ca0ed127907c3695c9c
#
_cell.length_a   1.000
_cell.length_b   1.000
_cell.length_c   1.000
_cell.angle_alpha   90.00
_cell.angle_beta   90.00
_cell.angle_gamma   90.00
#
_symmetry.space_group_name_H-M   'P 1'
#
loop_
_entity.id
_entity.type
_entity.pdbx_description
1 polymer ?
#
loop_
_entity_poly.entity_id
_entity_poly.type
_entity_poly.pdbx_seq_one_letter_code
_entity_poly.pdbx_strand_id
1 'polypeptide(L)'
;MLFTNNSTLIAINGLAGLALAPYVGLATLPVTCWILGGAIGTMPASLHMKRVGRQRGFTLGTSWGFVGALVCGSAIWLQSFWLLCLGTLVWGVYNAYGQYYRFAAADAASGDFKPVAISLVLAGGLVGGVLGPNLSRFTVDLAGTRFLGAYLFLIVFILATLILLRFIRIPTPSAAEQASSGRPLREIAAQPKFVVAVLAGAIGYGVMNFLMTSTPIAMQDCGHTYGDAAFIISSHVVGMFAPSFVTGPLIRRIGVLPVLFCGALLNMVAIGVALSGVSVPQFWWSLVLLGVGWNFLYIGGTTLLTQTYRPEERAKAQGANDQSIFIMMAISSFTSGLTVTAGGWQRVNLVALPLVAIVAVAIAWYALRQRADKATAA
;
A
#
# COMPACT_ATOMS: atom_id res chain seq x y z
N MET A 1 3.35 -0.74 14.01
CA MET A 1 4.38 -1.77 13.87
C MET A 1 4.60 -2.21 12.41
N LEU A 2 3.62 -2.79 11.67
CA LEU A 2 3.82 -3.14 10.24
C LEU A 2 4.32 -1.95 9.41
N PHE A 3 3.62 -0.83 9.48
CA PHE A 3 4.01 0.39 8.74
C PHE A 3 5.37 0.93 9.19
N THR A 4 5.71 0.86 10.47
CA THR A 4 7.04 1.23 10.99
C THR A 4 8.11 0.35 10.35
N ASN A 5 7.91 -0.96 10.36
CA ASN A 5 8.81 -1.93 9.74
C ASN A 5 8.98 -1.67 8.24
N ASN A 6 7.87 -1.48 7.50
CA ASN A 6 7.93 -1.23 6.07
C ASN A 6 8.62 0.10 5.75
N SER A 7 8.34 1.16 6.51
CA SER A 7 8.98 2.47 6.31
C SER A 7 10.48 2.44 6.63
N THR A 8 10.89 1.70 7.67
CA THR A 8 12.31 1.47 7.97
C THR A 8 12.97 0.71 6.83
N LEU A 9 12.34 -0.38 6.35
CA LEU A 9 12.86 -1.18 5.25
C LEU A 9 13.03 -0.35 3.97
N ILE A 10 12.03 0.46 3.61
CA ILE A 10 12.09 1.35 2.44
C ILE A 10 13.27 2.32 2.57
N ALA A 11 13.47 2.90 3.75
CA ALA A 11 14.54 3.87 4.00
C ALA A 11 15.95 3.27 3.81
N ILE A 12 16.14 2.00 4.15
CA ILE A 12 17.47 1.37 4.12
C ILE A 12 17.73 0.49 2.89
N ASN A 13 16.70 -0.12 2.30
CA ASN A 13 16.85 -1.12 1.25
C ASN A 13 17.54 -0.60 -0.02
N GLY A 14 17.22 0.62 -0.44
CA GLY A 14 17.86 1.23 -1.60
C GLY A 14 19.35 1.46 -1.37
N LEU A 15 19.70 1.95 -0.18
CA LEU A 15 21.11 2.24 0.20
C LEU A 15 21.90 0.95 0.45
N ALA A 16 21.31 -0.03 1.12
CA ALA A 16 21.93 -1.34 1.33
C ALA A 16 22.11 -2.09 -0.01
N GLY A 17 21.11 -2.00 -0.88
CA GLY A 17 21.20 -2.52 -2.24
C GLY A 17 22.32 -1.88 -3.03
N LEU A 18 22.45 -0.56 -2.98
CA LEU A 18 23.56 0.17 -3.65
C LEU A 18 24.93 -0.23 -3.09
N ALA A 19 25.03 -0.41 -1.77
CA ALA A 19 26.29 -0.79 -1.12
C ALA A 19 26.77 -2.21 -1.46
N LEU A 20 25.83 -3.14 -1.74
CA LEU A 20 26.14 -4.56 -1.98
C LEU A 20 26.03 -4.97 -3.45
N ALA A 21 25.40 -4.16 -4.30
CA ALA A 21 25.15 -4.52 -5.70
C ALA A 21 26.45 -4.74 -6.48
N PRO A 22 26.56 -5.81 -7.28
CA PRO A 22 27.71 -6.03 -8.15
C PRO A 22 27.90 -4.91 -9.16
N TYR A 23 26.83 -4.24 -9.56
CA TYR A 23 26.82 -3.02 -10.39
C TYR A 23 25.61 -2.16 -10.09
N VAL A 24 25.73 -0.85 -10.28
CA VAL A 24 24.76 0.17 -9.85
C VAL A 24 23.33 -0.08 -10.37
N GLY A 25 23.21 -0.63 -11.58
CA GLY A 25 21.90 -0.93 -12.18
C GLY A 25 21.04 -1.93 -11.39
N LEU A 26 21.62 -2.71 -10.48
CA LEU A 26 20.90 -3.64 -9.61
C LEU A 26 20.57 -3.07 -8.22
N ALA A 27 21.00 -1.86 -7.89
CA ALA A 27 20.85 -1.29 -6.55
C ALA A 27 19.42 -1.33 -6.00
N THR A 28 18.41 -1.21 -6.86
CA THR A 28 16.98 -1.22 -6.47
C THR A 28 16.34 -2.62 -6.50
N LEU A 29 17.07 -3.66 -6.91
CA LEU A 29 16.54 -5.02 -7.00
C LEU A 29 15.99 -5.55 -5.66
N PRO A 30 16.61 -5.29 -4.48
CA PRO A 30 16.02 -5.70 -3.20
C PRO A 30 14.64 -5.08 -2.95
N VAL A 31 14.39 -3.84 -3.39
CA VAL A 31 13.07 -3.20 -3.31
C VAL A 31 12.08 -3.89 -4.24
N THR A 32 12.50 -4.22 -5.44
CA THR A 32 11.68 -4.99 -6.40
C THR A 32 11.34 -6.38 -5.86
N CYS A 33 12.29 -7.08 -5.24
CA CYS A 33 12.07 -8.38 -4.61
C CYS A 33 11.04 -8.30 -3.48
N TRP A 34 11.04 -7.22 -2.70
CA TRP A 34 10.01 -6.97 -1.68
C TRP A 34 8.60 -6.86 -2.29
N ILE A 35 8.44 -6.10 -3.37
CA ILE A 35 7.14 -5.95 -4.06
C ILE A 35 6.71 -7.29 -4.66
N LEU A 36 7.62 -8.03 -5.29
CA LEU A 36 7.35 -9.36 -5.85
C LEU A 36 6.94 -10.36 -4.76
N GLY A 37 7.63 -10.37 -3.62
CA GLY A 37 7.25 -11.19 -2.48
C GLY A 37 5.84 -10.90 -1.97
N GLY A 38 5.46 -9.61 -1.95
CA GLY A 38 4.10 -9.17 -1.66
C GLY A 38 3.09 -9.69 -2.69
N ALA A 39 3.39 -9.54 -3.97
CA ALA A 39 2.55 -10.02 -5.06
C ALA A 39 2.35 -11.54 -5.00
N ILE A 40 3.42 -12.30 -4.86
CA ILE A 40 3.38 -13.78 -4.77
C ILE A 40 2.63 -14.24 -3.50
N GLY A 41 2.84 -13.55 -2.38
CA GLY A 41 2.29 -13.90 -1.08
C GLY A 41 0.81 -13.58 -0.89
N THR A 42 0.25 -12.61 -1.62
CA THR A 42 -1.07 -12.04 -1.33
C THR A 42 -2.22 -13.04 -1.44
N MET A 43 -2.35 -13.74 -2.57
CA MET A 43 -3.43 -14.73 -2.73
C MET A 43 -3.24 -15.95 -1.81
N PRO A 44 -2.04 -16.57 -1.70
CA PRO A 44 -1.79 -17.62 -0.72
C PRO A 44 -2.10 -17.20 0.71
N ALA A 45 -1.71 -16.00 1.14
CA ALA A 45 -2.00 -15.49 2.48
C ALA A 45 -3.52 -15.41 2.73
N SER A 46 -4.28 -14.91 1.77
CA SER A 46 -5.73 -14.83 1.89
C SER A 46 -6.40 -16.19 2.03
N LEU A 47 -6.02 -17.13 1.16
CA LEU A 47 -6.56 -18.51 1.17
C LEU A 47 -6.14 -19.28 2.43
N HIS A 48 -4.90 -19.08 2.89
CA HIS A 48 -4.42 -19.65 4.15
C HIS A 48 -5.23 -19.12 5.34
N MET A 49 -5.44 -17.81 5.44
CA MET A 49 -6.25 -17.20 6.50
C MET A 49 -7.71 -17.65 6.48
N LYS A 50 -8.27 -17.99 5.31
CA LYS A 50 -9.60 -18.61 5.22
C LYS A 50 -9.64 -19.95 5.96
N ARG A 51 -8.58 -20.75 5.85
CA ARG A 51 -8.51 -22.12 6.45
C ARG A 51 -8.22 -22.09 7.94
N VAL A 52 -7.26 -21.29 8.38
CA VAL A 52 -6.76 -21.31 9.77
C VAL A 52 -7.29 -20.17 10.64
N GLY A 53 -7.97 -19.21 10.05
CA GLY A 53 -8.43 -17.95 10.69
C GLY A 53 -7.40 -16.84 10.65
N ARG A 54 -7.87 -15.60 10.87
CA ARG A 54 -7.05 -14.37 10.76
C ARG A 54 -5.90 -14.34 11.76
N GLN A 55 -6.16 -14.68 13.03
CA GLN A 55 -5.15 -14.58 14.09
C GLN A 55 -3.96 -15.50 13.82
N ARG A 56 -4.21 -16.79 13.48
CA ARG A 56 -3.14 -17.73 13.12
C ARG A 56 -2.41 -17.32 11.85
N GLY A 57 -3.15 -16.83 10.86
CA GLY A 57 -2.58 -16.31 9.63
C GLY A 57 -1.64 -15.14 9.87
N PHE A 58 -2.05 -14.16 10.68
CA PHE A 58 -1.19 -13.04 11.06
C PHE A 58 0.03 -13.45 11.86
N THR A 59 -0.09 -14.43 12.75
CA THR A 59 1.05 -14.99 13.47
C THR A 59 2.06 -15.59 12.50
N LEU A 60 1.62 -16.42 11.56
CA LEU A 60 2.49 -16.98 10.52
C LEU A 60 3.11 -15.90 9.65
N GLY A 61 2.29 -14.94 9.18
CA GLY A 61 2.78 -13.81 8.38
C GLY A 61 3.86 -13.02 9.11
N THR A 62 3.66 -12.75 10.41
CA THR A 62 4.64 -12.04 11.25
C THR A 62 5.91 -12.89 11.46
N SER A 63 5.79 -14.23 11.53
CA SER A 63 6.96 -15.13 11.58
C SER A 63 7.77 -15.09 10.28
N TRP A 64 7.15 -14.95 9.11
CA TRP A 64 7.86 -14.66 7.85
C TRP A 64 8.63 -13.35 7.91
N GLY A 65 8.09 -12.31 8.57
CA GLY A 65 8.82 -11.07 8.83
C GLY A 65 10.06 -11.30 9.70
N PHE A 66 9.97 -12.15 10.73
CA PHE A 66 11.13 -12.53 11.56
C PHE A 66 12.22 -13.21 10.72
N VAL A 67 11.85 -14.19 9.92
CA VAL A 67 12.78 -14.87 9.00
C VAL A 67 13.39 -13.88 8.01
N GLY A 68 12.57 -13.01 7.41
CA GLY A 68 13.03 -11.98 6.48
C GLY A 68 14.05 -11.03 7.10
N ALA A 69 13.81 -10.58 8.36
CA ALA A 69 14.74 -9.72 9.08
C ALA A 69 16.07 -10.41 9.36
N LEU A 70 16.04 -11.68 9.77
CA LEU A 70 17.26 -12.48 10.00
C LEU A 70 18.04 -12.68 8.70
N VAL A 71 17.36 -13.03 7.61
CA VAL A 71 18.01 -13.24 6.30
C VAL A 71 18.62 -11.92 5.79
N CYS A 72 17.90 -10.79 5.90
CA CYS A 72 18.45 -9.49 5.54
C CYS A 72 19.66 -9.10 6.43
N GLY A 73 19.55 -9.30 7.74
CA GLY A 73 20.67 -9.07 8.66
C GLY A 73 21.89 -9.92 8.33
N SER A 74 21.70 -11.23 8.08
CA SER A 74 22.75 -12.13 7.63
C SER A 74 23.36 -11.70 6.29
N ALA A 75 22.52 -11.20 5.36
CA ALA A 75 22.97 -10.68 4.07
C ALA A 75 23.95 -9.51 4.22
N ILE A 76 23.62 -8.59 5.12
CA ILE A 76 24.49 -7.44 5.43
C ILE A 76 25.78 -7.91 6.09
N TRP A 77 25.70 -8.82 7.06
CA TRP A 77 26.88 -9.34 7.75
C TRP A 77 27.81 -10.11 6.81
N LEU A 78 27.25 -10.94 5.90
CA LEU A 78 28.00 -11.70 4.91
C LEU A 78 28.34 -10.91 3.63
N GLN A 79 27.96 -9.63 3.55
CA GLN A 79 28.15 -8.77 2.37
C GLN A 79 27.58 -9.41 1.08
N SER A 80 26.41 -10.09 1.18
CA SER A 80 25.80 -10.83 0.07
C SER A 80 24.58 -10.13 -0.50
N PHE A 81 24.70 -9.60 -1.71
CA PHE A 81 23.61 -8.95 -2.43
C PHE A 81 22.42 -9.88 -2.71
N TRP A 82 22.70 -11.09 -3.18
CA TRP A 82 21.64 -12.05 -3.53
C TRP A 82 20.87 -12.55 -2.29
N LEU A 83 21.57 -12.67 -1.17
CA LEU A 83 20.92 -13.02 0.10
C LEU A 83 20.02 -11.86 0.59
N LEU A 84 20.41 -10.60 0.34
CA LEU A 84 19.57 -9.44 0.63
C LEU A 84 18.29 -9.46 -0.24
N CYS A 85 18.41 -9.76 -1.52
CA CYS A 85 17.26 -9.93 -2.41
C CYS A 85 16.31 -11.03 -1.92
N LEU A 86 16.84 -12.17 -1.47
CA LEU A 86 16.04 -13.26 -0.90
C LEU A 86 15.34 -12.81 0.40
N GLY A 87 16.06 -12.15 1.30
CA GLY A 87 15.50 -11.65 2.56
C GLY A 87 14.35 -10.66 2.35
N THR A 88 14.51 -9.75 1.40
CA THR A 88 13.47 -8.77 1.07
C THR A 88 12.26 -9.40 0.37
N LEU A 89 12.46 -10.44 -0.45
CA LEU A 89 11.38 -11.23 -1.05
C LEU A 89 10.56 -11.92 0.05
N VAL A 90 11.21 -12.56 1.03
CA VAL A 90 10.56 -13.17 2.20
C VAL A 90 9.81 -12.11 3.02
N TRP A 91 10.40 -10.92 3.19
CA TRP A 91 9.74 -9.79 3.84
C TRP A 91 8.48 -9.34 3.10
N GLY A 92 8.47 -9.43 1.77
CA GLY A 92 7.30 -9.17 0.96
C GLY A 92 6.12 -10.05 1.31
N VAL A 93 6.36 -11.33 1.63
CA VAL A 93 5.32 -12.25 2.12
C VAL A 93 4.72 -11.76 3.45
N TYR A 94 5.56 -11.32 4.40
CA TYR A 94 5.07 -10.68 5.64
C TYR A 94 4.18 -9.46 5.35
N ASN A 95 4.60 -8.60 4.43
CA ASN A 95 3.81 -7.45 4.01
C ASN A 95 2.45 -7.85 3.43
N ALA A 96 2.40 -8.92 2.62
CA ALA A 96 1.17 -9.46 2.06
C ALA A 96 0.15 -9.84 3.15
N TYR A 97 0.56 -10.56 4.21
CA TYR A 97 -0.30 -10.85 5.35
C TYR A 97 -0.75 -9.58 6.07
N GLY A 98 0.15 -8.62 6.23
CA GLY A 98 -0.11 -7.36 6.92
C GLY A 98 -1.16 -6.48 6.25
N GLN A 99 -1.29 -6.54 4.91
CA GLN A 99 -2.32 -5.80 4.19
C GLN A 99 -3.74 -6.19 4.62
N TYR A 100 -3.94 -7.40 5.12
CA TYR A 100 -5.24 -7.88 5.58
C TYR A 100 -5.65 -7.36 6.96
N TYR A 101 -4.80 -6.62 7.69
CA TYR A 101 -5.20 -5.99 8.97
C TYR A 101 -6.40 -5.06 8.79
N ARG A 102 -6.49 -4.30 7.68
CA ARG A 102 -7.61 -3.41 7.43
C ARG A 102 -8.93 -4.16 7.21
N PHE A 103 -8.85 -5.32 6.53
CA PHE A 103 -10.02 -6.19 6.35
C PHE A 103 -10.40 -6.91 7.64
N ALA A 104 -9.45 -7.33 8.45
CA ALA A 104 -9.73 -7.93 9.75
C ALA A 104 -10.43 -6.95 10.69
N ALA A 105 -10.04 -5.67 10.67
CA ALA A 105 -10.72 -4.62 11.40
C ALA A 105 -12.17 -4.40 10.89
N ALA A 106 -12.37 -4.43 9.57
CA ALA A 106 -13.71 -4.36 8.97
C ALA A 106 -14.58 -5.57 9.32
N ASP A 107 -13.99 -6.78 9.36
CA ASP A 107 -14.70 -8.01 9.71
C ASP A 107 -15.12 -8.05 11.19
N ALA A 108 -14.35 -7.42 12.08
CA ALA A 108 -14.64 -7.32 13.52
C ALA A 108 -15.61 -6.17 13.86
N ALA A 109 -15.84 -5.23 12.94
CA ALA A 109 -16.65 -4.04 13.16
C ALA A 109 -18.13 -4.27 12.76
N SER A 110 -19.05 -3.56 13.44
CA SER A 110 -20.45 -3.46 13.01
C SER A 110 -20.55 -2.80 11.63
N GLY A 111 -21.68 -3.03 10.91
CA GLY A 111 -21.88 -2.58 9.54
C GLY A 111 -21.47 -1.13 9.28
N ASP A 112 -21.99 -0.21 10.08
CA ASP A 112 -21.76 1.24 9.95
C ASP A 112 -20.37 1.67 10.40
N PHE A 113 -19.69 0.87 11.25
CA PHE A 113 -18.37 1.20 11.75
C PHE A 113 -17.21 0.67 10.86
N LYS A 114 -17.51 -0.20 9.88
CA LYS A 114 -16.49 -0.77 9.00
C LYS A 114 -15.57 0.27 8.32
N PRO A 115 -16.10 1.37 7.73
CA PRO A 115 -15.22 2.39 7.13
C PRO A 115 -14.28 3.05 8.14
N VAL A 116 -14.77 3.27 9.36
CA VAL A 116 -13.97 3.86 10.45
C VAL A 116 -12.89 2.89 10.89
N ALA A 117 -13.22 1.60 11.04
CA ALA A 117 -12.26 0.57 11.42
C ALA A 117 -11.12 0.43 10.40
N ILE A 118 -11.43 0.40 9.08
CA ILE A 118 -10.44 0.41 8.00
C ILE A 118 -9.56 1.65 8.11
N SER A 119 -10.18 2.80 8.29
CA SER A 119 -9.52 4.11 8.37
C SER A 119 -8.54 4.19 9.56
N LEU A 120 -8.95 3.73 10.74
CA LEU A 120 -8.10 3.72 11.95
C LEU A 120 -6.87 2.81 11.80
N VAL A 121 -7.00 1.66 11.12
CA VAL A 121 -5.84 0.80 10.82
C VAL A 121 -4.84 1.55 9.95
N LEU A 122 -5.30 2.29 8.94
CA LEU A 122 -4.42 3.07 8.06
C LEU A 122 -3.86 4.31 8.75
N ALA A 123 -4.57 4.91 9.72
CA ALA A 123 -4.05 6.01 10.53
C ALA A 123 -2.77 5.62 11.28
N GLY A 124 -2.63 4.33 11.66
CA GLY A 124 -1.38 3.79 12.20
C GLY A 124 -0.18 3.93 11.25
N GLY A 125 -0.42 4.12 9.95
CA GLY A 125 0.60 4.41 8.96
C GLY A 125 1.29 5.75 9.18
N LEU A 126 0.59 6.75 9.73
CA LEU A 126 1.19 8.05 10.07
C LEU A 126 2.31 7.88 11.10
N VAL A 127 2.03 7.14 12.18
CA VAL A 127 3.03 6.83 13.20
C VAL A 127 4.19 6.04 12.61
N GLY A 128 3.89 5.01 11.81
CA GLY A 128 4.89 4.17 11.17
C GLY A 128 5.76 4.93 10.16
N GLY A 129 5.15 5.79 9.37
CA GLY A 129 5.84 6.60 8.37
C GLY A 129 6.84 7.60 8.96
N VAL A 130 6.56 8.11 10.16
CA VAL A 130 7.46 9.01 10.89
C VAL A 130 8.51 8.22 11.68
N LEU A 131 8.09 7.19 12.40
CA LEU A 131 9.00 6.42 13.26
C LEU A 131 10.02 5.62 12.45
N GLY A 132 9.61 4.98 11.33
CA GLY A 132 10.47 4.08 10.59
C GLY A 132 11.78 4.71 10.11
N PRO A 133 11.75 5.78 9.29
CA PRO A 133 12.97 6.45 8.83
C PRO A 133 13.83 7.02 9.97
N ASN A 134 13.20 7.56 11.04
CA ASN A 134 13.94 8.08 12.19
C ASN A 134 14.66 6.95 12.94
N LEU A 135 13.99 5.82 13.18
CA LEU A 135 14.61 4.67 13.81
C LEU A 135 15.77 4.11 12.98
N SER A 136 15.63 4.08 11.65
CA SER A 136 16.73 3.64 10.77
C SER A 136 17.98 4.50 10.96
N ARG A 137 17.84 5.82 11.10
CA ARG A 137 18.97 6.74 11.33
C ARG A 137 19.73 6.44 12.64
N PHE A 138 18.98 6.09 13.71
CA PHE A 138 19.61 5.77 15.00
C PHE A 138 20.21 4.37 15.05
N THR A 139 19.73 3.45 14.21
CA THR A 139 20.09 2.03 14.29
C THR A 139 21.04 1.58 13.19
N VAL A 140 21.26 2.39 12.14
CA VAL A 140 22.03 2.01 10.95
C VAL A 140 23.48 1.60 11.24
N ASP A 141 24.13 2.22 12.22
CA ASP A 141 25.54 1.99 12.58
C ASP A 141 25.72 1.26 13.92
N LEU A 142 24.63 0.85 14.63
CA LEU A 142 24.70 0.29 15.99
C LEU A 142 25.40 -1.08 16.09
N ALA A 143 25.46 -1.86 15.00
CA ALA A 143 25.96 -3.24 15.06
C ALA A 143 27.32 -3.46 14.37
N GLY A 144 28.13 -2.42 14.29
CA GLY A 144 29.48 -2.49 13.70
C GLY A 144 29.52 -2.56 12.17
N THR A 145 28.58 -3.24 11.53
CA THR A 145 28.39 -3.22 10.08
C THR A 145 27.22 -2.31 9.74
N ARG A 146 27.44 -1.36 8.83
CA ARG A 146 26.41 -0.41 8.40
C ARG A 146 25.16 -1.14 7.90
N PHE A 147 23.97 -0.69 8.30
CA PHE A 147 22.64 -1.26 8.07
C PHE A 147 22.29 -2.49 8.92
N LEU A 148 23.25 -3.25 9.46
CA LEU A 148 22.96 -4.47 10.23
C LEU A 148 22.03 -4.17 11.42
N GLY A 149 22.37 -3.14 12.21
CA GLY A 149 21.59 -2.73 13.36
C GLY A 149 20.13 -2.39 12.99
N ALA A 150 19.91 -1.74 11.83
CA ALA A 150 18.58 -1.38 11.40
C ALA A 150 17.72 -2.63 11.06
N TYR A 151 18.27 -3.62 10.36
CA TYR A 151 17.55 -4.88 10.08
C TYR A 151 17.26 -5.67 11.36
N LEU A 152 18.21 -5.75 12.29
CA LEU A 152 18.01 -6.45 13.57
C LEU A 152 16.96 -5.73 14.43
N PHE A 153 16.91 -4.39 14.39
CA PHE A 153 15.93 -3.62 15.15
C PHE A 153 14.48 -3.87 14.69
N LEU A 154 14.25 -4.23 13.42
CA LEU A 154 12.93 -4.61 12.94
C LEU A 154 12.36 -5.80 13.72
N ILE A 155 13.21 -6.69 14.24
CA ILE A 155 12.81 -7.86 15.05
C ILE A 155 12.07 -7.42 16.31
N VAL A 156 12.42 -6.28 16.91
CA VAL A 156 11.75 -5.76 18.11
C VAL A 156 10.26 -5.53 17.84
N PHE A 157 9.93 -4.88 16.71
CA PHE A 157 8.52 -4.64 16.34
C PHE A 157 7.81 -5.93 15.90
N ILE A 158 8.53 -6.88 15.33
CA ILE A 158 7.99 -8.20 14.98
C ILE A 158 7.62 -8.96 16.25
N LEU A 159 8.51 -9.03 17.23
CA LEU A 159 8.26 -9.69 18.51
C LEU A 159 7.11 -9.02 19.26
N ALA A 160 7.10 -7.68 19.33
CA ALA A 160 6.00 -6.94 19.90
C ALA A 160 4.67 -7.23 19.17
N THR A 161 4.68 -7.36 17.83
CA THR A 161 3.49 -7.75 17.06
C THR A 161 3.04 -9.16 17.41
N LEU A 162 3.96 -10.14 17.51
CA LEU A 162 3.64 -11.52 17.91
C LEU A 162 3.01 -11.57 19.30
N ILE A 163 3.53 -10.79 20.25
CA ILE A 163 2.97 -10.66 21.60
C ILE A 163 1.54 -10.07 21.53
N LEU A 164 1.36 -8.96 20.82
CA LEU A 164 0.03 -8.32 20.70
C LEU A 164 -0.99 -9.22 20.03
N LEU A 165 -0.60 -10.00 19.01
CA LEU A 165 -1.51 -10.92 18.32
C LEU A 165 -2.08 -11.99 19.24
N ARG A 166 -1.42 -12.32 20.36
CA ARG A 166 -1.95 -13.26 21.38
C ARG A 166 -3.16 -12.70 22.13
N PHE A 167 -3.25 -11.39 22.26
CA PHE A 167 -4.32 -10.71 22.98
C PHE A 167 -5.48 -10.29 22.09
N ILE A 168 -5.28 -10.26 20.75
CA ILE A 168 -6.32 -9.87 19.81
C ILE A 168 -7.21 -11.07 19.50
N ARG A 169 -8.50 -10.92 19.76
CA ARG A 169 -9.52 -11.91 19.39
C ARG A 169 -10.18 -11.50 18.09
N ILE A 170 -9.92 -12.23 17.03
CA ILE A 170 -10.55 -12.03 15.72
C ILE A 170 -11.50 -13.21 15.48
N PRO A 171 -12.76 -12.97 15.07
CA PRO A 171 -13.69 -14.04 14.78
C PRO A 171 -13.09 -15.05 13.78
N THR A 172 -13.12 -16.32 14.13
CA THR A 172 -12.67 -17.40 13.23
C THR A 172 -13.79 -17.70 12.23
N PRO A 173 -13.46 -18.01 10.98
CA PRO A 173 -14.47 -18.45 10.01
C PRO A 173 -15.19 -19.70 10.53
N SER A 174 -16.51 -19.74 10.38
CA SER A 174 -17.30 -20.91 10.72
C SER A 174 -16.94 -22.11 9.82
N ALA A 175 -17.24 -23.32 10.26
CA ALA A 175 -17.02 -24.52 9.46
C ALA A 175 -17.77 -24.44 8.10
N ALA A 176 -18.95 -23.85 8.07
CA ALA A 176 -19.71 -23.61 6.84
C ALA A 176 -19.01 -22.63 5.91
N GLU A 177 -18.46 -21.52 6.45
CA GLU A 177 -17.66 -20.54 5.65
C GLU A 177 -16.36 -21.16 5.10
N GLN A 178 -15.75 -22.08 5.84
CA GLN A 178 -14.55 -22.77 5.41
C GLN A 178 -14.83 -23.78 4.30
N ALA A 179 -15.92 -24.55 4.44
CA ALA A 179 -16.32 -25.60 3.49
C ALA A 179 -16.89 -25.03 2.20
N SER A 180 -17.65 -23.91 2.29
CA SER A 180 -18.25 -23.27 1.11
C SER A 180 -17.21 -22.50 0.30
N SER A 181 -17.25 -22.70 -1.02
CA SER A 181 -16.46 -21.86 -1.94
C SER A 181 -17.22 -20.58 -2.37
N GLY A 182 -18.52 -20.48 -2.11
CA GLY A 182 -19.36 -19.39 -2.61
C GLY A 182 -19.34 -19.28 -4.14
N ARG A 183 -19.76 -18.15 -4.67
CA ARG A 183 -19.72 -17.86 -6.12
C ARG A 183 -18.29 -17.92 -6.67
N PRO A 184 -18.08 -18.33 -7.92
CA PRO A 184 -16.78 -18.27 -8.58
C PRO A 184 -16.29 -16.81 -8.67
N LEU A 185 -14.97 -16.60 -8.64
CA LEU A 185 -14.37 -15.26 -8.68
C LEU A 185 -14.84 -14.45 -9.91
N ARG A 186 -15.09 -15.12 -11.03
CA ARG A 186 -15.59 -14.48 -12.26
C ARG A 186 -16.94 -13.77 -12.03
N GLU A 187 -17.85 -14.37 -11.28
CA GLU A 187 -19.14 -13.74 -10.97
C GLU A 187 -18.98 -12.55 -10.03
N ILE A 188 -18.10 -12.66 -9.04
CA ILE A 188 -17.79 -11.56 -8.13
C ILE A 188 -17.15 -10.40 -8.89
N ALA A 189 -16.19 -10.70 -9.77
CA ALA A 189 -15.48 -9.73 -10.57
C ALA A 189 -16.36 -9.07 -11.66
N ALA A 190 -17.43 -9.73 -12.11
CA ALA A 190 -18.38 -9.16 -13.05
C ALA A 190 -19.29 -8.09 -12.43
N GLN A 191 -19.34 -7.97 -11.09
CA GLN A 191 -20.13 -6.93 -10.44
C GLN A 191 -19.52 -5.54 -10.69
N PRO A 192 -20.30 -4.56 -11.18
CA PRO A 192 -19.80 -3.19 -11.37
C PRO A 192 -19.17 -2.58 -10.11
N LYS A 193 -19.75 -2.88 -8.95
CA LYS A 193 -19.25 -2.45 -7.64
C LYS A 193 -17.85 -3.01 -7.36
N PHE A 194 -17.58 -4.26 -7.70
CA PHE A 194 -16.27 -4.88 -7.54
C PHE A 194 -15.24 -4.23 -8.47
N VAL A 195 -15.60 -4.04 -9.73
CA VAL A 195 -14.72 -3.40 -10.73
C VAL A 195 -14.30 -2.00 -10.27
N VAL A 196 -15.26 -1.17 -9.83
CA VAL A 196 -14.96 0.18 -9.34
C VAL A 196 -14.07 0.14 -8.09
N ALA A 197 -14.33 -0.79 -7.16
CA ALA A 197 -13.51 -0.94 -5.96
C ALA A 197 -12.06 -1.30 -6.29
N VAL A 198 -11.85 -2.25 -7.21
CA VAL A 198 -10.51 -2.69 -7.65
C VAL A 198 -9.81 -1.59 -8.44
N LEU A 199 -10.50 -0.91 -9.36
CA LEU A 199 -9.92 0.21 -10.12
C LEU A 199 -9.47 1.33 -9.19
N ALA A 200 -10.31 1.72 -8.22
CA ALA A 200 -9.97 2.75 -7.24
C ALA A 200 -8.74 2.35 -6.39
N GLY A 201 -8.69 1.10 -5.91
CA GLY A 201 -7.56 0.59 -5.13
C GLY A 201 -6.30 0.42 -5.96
N ALA A 202 -6.36 -0.32 -7.06
CA ALA A 202 -5.19 -0.70 -7.86
C ALA A 202 -4.62 0.49 -8.65
N ILE A 203 -5.46 1.21 -9.40
CA ILE A 203 -4.99 2.37 -10.17
C ILE A 203 -4.62 3.52 -9.24
N GLY A 204 -5.43 3.78 -8.19
CA GLY A 204 -5.11 4.81 -7.19
C GLY A 204 -3.76 4.57 -6.53
N TYR A 205 -3.45 3.33 -6.16
CA TYR A 205 -2.15 2.96 -5.61
C TYR A 205 -1.03 3.02 -6.64
N GLY A 206 -1.30 2.54 -7.86
CA GLY A 206 -0.34 2.56 -8.96
C GLY A 206 0.08 3.98 -9.35
N VAL A 207 -0.87 4.89 -9.51
CA VAL A 207 -0.61 6.31 -9.82
C VAL A 207 0.18 6.99 -8.69
N MET A 208 -0.24 6.77 -7.44
CA MET A 208 0.48 7.29 -6.28
C MET A 208 1.94 6.81 -6.28
N ASN A 209 2.15 5.50 -6.42
CA ASN A 209 3.49 4.92 -6.42
C ASN A 209 4.34 5.41 -7.62
N PHE A 210 3.73 5.56 -8.80
CA PHE A 210 4.37 6.05 -10.01
C PHE A 210 4.91 7.48 -9.87
N LEU A 211 4.07 8.39 -9.36
CA LEU A 211 4.43 9.81 -9.15
C LEU A 211 5.41 9.96 -7.98
N MET A 212 5.15 9.30 -6.84
CA MET A 212 6.04 9.37 -5.67
C MET A 212 7.44 8.88 -5.98
N THR A 213 7.58 7.78 -6.73
CA THR A 213 8.89 7.21 -7.09
C THR A 213 9.66 8.08 -8.09
N SER A 214 8.96 8.74 -9.01
CA SER A 214 9.56 9.66 -9.99
C SER A 214 9.98 11.01 -9.38
N THR A 215 9.35 11.43 -8.27
CA THR A 215 9.53 12.77 -7.71
C THR A 215 10.97 13.12 -7.33
N PRO A 216 11.74 12.28 -6.59
CA PRO A 216 13.11 12.63 -6.22
C PRO A 216 14.02 12.82 -7.43
N ILE A 217 13.85 11.99 -8.47
CA ILE A 217 14.62 12.08 -9.72
C ILE A 217 14.27 13.38 -10.45
N ALA A 218 12.96 13.64 -10.63
CA ALA A 218 12.50 14.86 -11.29
C ALA A 218 12.96 16.14 -10.57
N MET A 219 12.94 16.13 -9.24
CA MET A 219 13.42 17.28 -8.45
C MET A 219 14.91 17.51 -8.61
N GLN A 220 15.70 16.43 -8.62
CA GLN A 220 17.13 16.52 -8.85
C GLN A 220 17.44 17.06 -10.26
N ASP A 221 16.73 16.58 -11.29
CA ASP A 221 16.84 17.06 -12.67
C ASP A 221 16.48 18.54 -12.80
N CYS A 222 15.57 19.04 -11.94
CA CYS A 222 15.17 20.45 -11.86
C CYS A 222 16.11 21.30 -10.97
N GLY A 223 17.20 20.73 -10.44
CA GLY A 223 18.21 21.44 -9.63
C GLY A 223 17.83 21.64 -8.16
N HIS A 224 16.82 20.96 -7.64
CA HIS A 224 16.45 21.02 -6.22
C HIS A 224 17.36 20.14 -5.37
N THR A 225 17.46 20.50 -4.08
CA THR A 225 18.31 19.78 -3.14
C THR A 225 17.69 18.44 -2.70
N TYR A 226 18.54 17.52 -2.25
CA TYR A 226 18.07 16.30 -1.61
C TYR A 226 17.17 16.58 -0.40
N GLY A 227 17.45 17.66 0.35
CA GLY A 227 16.63 18.09 1.49
C GLY A 227 15.20 18.45 1.10
N ASP A 228 15.05 19.18 -0.03
CA ASP A 228 13.73 19.53 -0.56
C ASP A 228 12.93 18.27 -0.95
N ALA A 229 13.56 17.33 -1.66
CA ALA A 229 12.93 16.08 -2.04
C ALA A 229 12.51 15.25 -0.81
N ALA A 230 13.36 15.14 0.20
CA ALA A 230 13.06 14.44 1.44
C ALA A 230 11.90 15.09 2.20
N PHE A 231 11.84 16.42 2.27
CA PHE A 231 10.74 17.16 2.86
C PHE A 231 9.41 16.91 2.14
N ILE A 232 9.41 16.92 0.81
CA ILE A 232 8.22 16.71 -0.01
C ILE A 232 7.70 15.27 0.15
N ILE A 233 8.57 14.26 0.09
CA ILE A 233 8.18 12.86 0.30
C ILE A 233 7.63 12.65 1.71
N SER A 234 8.24 13.26 2.74
CA SER A 234 7.72 13.18 4.10
C SER A 234 6.33 13.81 4.23
N SER A 235 6.12 14.97 3.60
CA SER A 235 4.82 15.65 3.56
C SER A 235 3.78 14.81 2.81
N HIS A 236 4.16 14.15 1.71
CA HIS A 236 3.32 13.20 0.99
C HIS A 236 2.86 12.04 1.88
N VAL A 237 3.77 11.42 2.64
CA VAL A 237 3.45 10.34 3.57
C VAL A 237 2.45 10.81 4.64
N VAL A 238 2.61 12.03 5.15
CA VAL A 238 1.62 12.64 6.05
C VAL A 238 0.27 12.78 5.32
N GLY A 239 0.26 13.29 4.09
CA GLY A 239 -0.93 13.38 3.22
C GLY A 239 -1.61 12.03 2.98
N MET A 240 -0.85 10.94 2.87
CA MET A 240 -1.39 9.58 2.71
C MET A 240 -2.13 9.07 3.95
N PHE A 241 -1.64 9.34 5.15
CA PHE A 241 -2.13 8.67 6.35
C PHE A 241 -2.91 9.57 7.30
N ALA A 242 -2.61 10.87 7.40
CA ALA A 242 -3.32 11.79 8.28
C ALA A 242 -4.83 11.91 7.97
N PRO A 243 -5.28 11.96 6.70
CA PRO A 243 -6.71 12.00 6.39
C PRO A 243 -7.49 10.78 6.89
N SER A 244 -6.81 9.65 7.18
CA SER A 244 -7.46 8.44 7.68
C SER A 244 -8.27 8.66 8.97
N PHE A 245 -7.95 9.67 9.78
CA PHE A 245 -8.75 10.02 10.96
C PHE A 245 -10.15 10.54 10.60
N VAL A 246 -10.31 11.10 9.42
CA VAL A 246 -11.59 11.71 8.97
C VAL A 246 -12.26 10.94 7.82
N THR A 247 -11.51 10.20 7.01
CA THR A 247 -12.03 9.51 5.81
C THR A 247 -13.12 8.50 6.16
N GLY A 248 -12.92 7.68 7.19
CA GLY A 248 -13.92 6.71 7.64
C GLY A 248 -15.23 7.38 8.13
N PRO A 249 -15.18 8.33 9.06
CA PRO A 249 -16.33 9.16 9.45
C PRO A 249 -17.01 9.87 8.26
N LEU A 250 -16.23 10.38 7.30
CA LEU A 250 -16.74 11.03 6.11
C LEU A 250 -17.54 10.05 5.22
N ILE A 251 -17.02 8.84 5.00
CA ILE A 251 -17.72 7.77 4.27
C ILE A 251 -19.06 7.43 4.95
N ARG A 252 -19.11 7.41 6.29
CA ARG A 252 -20.35 7.18 7.02
C ARG A 252 -21.38 8.28 6.81
N ARG A 253 -20.95 9.53 6.70
CA ARG A 253 -21.85 10.69 6.59
C ARG A 253 -22.39 10.88 5.17
N ILE A 254 -21.53 10.83 4.16
CA ILE A 254 -21.88 11.18 2.77
C ILE A 254 -21.86 9.99 1.80
N GLY A 255 -21.48 8.79 2.28
CA GLY A 255 -21.38 7.59 1.46
C GLY A 255 -19.99 7.41 0.84
N VAL A 256 -19.76 6.19 0.34
CA VAL A 256 -18.44 5.81 -0.20
C VAL A 256 -18.16 6.42 -1.58
N LEU A 257 -19.15 6.52 -2.46
CA LEU A 257 -18.94 7.00 -3.84
C LEU A 257 -18.54 8.48 -3.91
N PRO A 258 -19.16 9.42 -3.17
CA PRO A 258 -18.69 10.81 -3.13
C PRO A 258 -17.25 10.94 -2.65
N VAL A 259 -16.83 10.15 -1.64
CA VAL A 259 -15.45 10.18 -1.12
C VAL A 259 -14.47 9.64 -2.17
N LEU A 260 -14.80 8.54 -2.84
CA LEU A 260 -14.01 8.01 -3.96
C LEU A 260 -13.85 9.04 -5.08
N PHE A 261 -14.94 9.69 -5.48
CA PHE A 261 -14.92 10.69 -6.55
C PHE A 261 -14.07 11.90 -6.16
N CYS A 262 -14.21 12.38 -4.91
CA CYS A 262 -13.35 13.44 -4.37
C CYS A 262 -11.86 13.03 -4.40
N GLY A 263 -11.54 11.77 -4.05
CA GLY A 263 -10.18 11.24 -4.15
C GLY A 263 -9.61 11.28 -5.57
N ALA A 264 -10.42 10.88 -6.56
CA ALA A 264 -10.01 10.96 -7.97
C ALA A 264 -9.83 12.41 -8.43
N LEU A 265 -10.71 13.34 -8.04
CA LEU A 265 -10.57 14.77 -8.34
C LEU A 265 -9.31 15.36 -7.70
N LEU A 266 -9.02 15.04 -6.44
CA LEU A 266 -7.78 15.49 -5.78
C LEU A 266 -6.53 15.02 -6.52
N ASN A 267 -6.52 13.77 -7.02
CA ASN A 267 -5.40 13.28 -7.85
C ASN A 267 -5.31 14.01 -9.20
N MET A 268 -6.44 14.37 -9.84
CA MET A 268 -6.43 15.21 -11.05
C MET A 268 -5.87 16.60 -10.75
N VAL A 269 -6.30 17.23 -9.66
CA VAL A 269 -5.78 18.54 -9.23
C VAL A 269 -4.29 18.44 -8.92
N ALA A 270 -3.84 17.36 -8.24
CA ALA A 270 -2.43 17.10 -7.97
C ALA A 270 -1.60 17.08 -9.27
N ILE A 271 -2.08 16.38 -10.30
CA ILE A 271 -1.45 16.35 -11.62
C ILE A 271 -1.49 17.74 -12.29
N GLY A 272 -2.60 18.46 -12.20
CA GLY A 272 -2.71 19.83 -12.71
C GLY A 272 -1.68 20.78 -12.08
N VAL A 273 -1.50 20.71 -10.75
CA VAL A 273 -0.47 21.44 -10.03
C VAL A 273 0.93 21.04 -10.48
N ALA A 274 1.17 19.73 -10.63
CA ALA A 274 2.46 19.21 -11.11
C ALA A 274 2.82 19.68 -12.53
N LEU A 275 1.83 19.86 -13.39
CA LEU A 275 2.01 20.36 -14.76
C LEU A 275 2.15 21.89 -14.84
N SER A 276 1.75 22.62 -13.78
CA SER A 276 1.84 24.08 -13.75
C SER A 276 3.25 24.62 -13.51
N GLY A 277 4.20 23.77 -13.10
CA GLY A 277 5.60 24.16 -12.91
C GLY A 277 6.41 23.17 -12.09
N VAL A 278 7.66 23.54 -11.83
CA VAL A 278 8.67 22.68 -11.21
C VAL A 278 9.30 23.30 -9.95
N SER A 279 8.66 24.28 -9.33
CA SER A 279 9.14 24.86 -8.08
C SER A 279 8.83 23.94 -6.88
N VAL A 280 9.57 24.12 -5.78
CA VAL A 280 9.35 23.33 -4.53
C VAL A 280 7.91 23.39 -4.05
N PRO A 281 7.20 24.55 -4.01
CA PRO A 281 5.78 24.57 -3.63
C PRO A 281 4.87 23.77 -4.56
N GLN A 282 5.13 23.73 -5.86
CA GLN A 282 4.34 22.97 -6.83
C GLN A 282 4.54 21.44 -6.61
N PHE A 283 5.77 20.98 -6.42
CA PHE A 283 6.02 19.61 -6.01
C PHE A 283 5.32 19.28 -4.68
N TRP A 284 5.41 20.19 -3.70
CA TRP A 284 4.81 19.97 -2.38
C TRP A 284 3.28 19.83 -2.45
N TRP A 285 2.59 20.78 -3.07
CA TRP A 285 1.13 20.73 -3.22
C TRP A 285 0.68 19.52 -4.04
N SER A 286 1.36 19.24 -5.14
CA SER A 286 1.09 18.06 -5.96
C SER A 286 1.16 16.78 -5.14
N LEU A 287 2.25 16.56 -4.40
CA LEU A 287 2.46 15.33 -3.66
C LEU A 287 1.54 15.21 -2.42
N VAL A 288 1.25 16.30 -1.73
CA VAL A 288 0.30 16.30 -0.60
C VAL A 288 -1.11 15.97 -1.09
N LEU A 289 -1.59 16.62 -2.16
CA LEU A 289 -2.90 16.33 -2.75
C LEU A 289 -2.99 14.89 -3.28
N LEU A 290 -1.93 14.41 -3.91
CA LEU A 290 -1.81 13.01 -4.35
C LEU A 290 -1.96 12.03 -3.18
N GLY A 291 -1.33 12.32 -2.04
CA GLY A 291 -1.43 11.51 -0.83
C GLY A 291 -2.86 11.47 -0.27
N VAL A 292 -3.50 12.63 -0.16
CA VAL A 292 -4.90 12.73 0.30
C VAL A 292 -5.84 12.01 -0.67
N GLY A 293 -5.67 12.21 -1.97
CA GLY A 293 -6.46 11.55 -3.02
C GLY A 293 -6.30 10.03 -2.97
N TRP A 294 -5.06 9.54 -2.81
CA TRP A 294 -4.79 8.13 -2.60
C TRP A 294 -5.51 7.58 -1.36
N ASN A 295 -5.47 8.29 -0.24
CA ASN A 295 -6.15 7.86 0.99
C ASN A 295 -7.65 7.66 0.77
N PHE A 296 -8.31 8.59 0.09
CA PHE A 296 -9.74 8.51 -0.20
C PHE A 296 -10.07 7.35 -1.14
N LEU A 297 -9.24 7.15 -2.19
CA LEU A 297 -9.40 6.04 -3.12
C LEU A 297 -9.14 4.67 -2.46
N TYR A 298 -8.12 4.58 -1.63
CA TYR A 298 -7.73 3.31 -1.01
C TYR A 298 -8.69 2.88 0.11
N ILE A 299 -9.07 3.79 1.01
CA ILE A 299 -10.04 3.52 2.07
C ILE A 299 -11.43 3.31 1.47
N GLY A 300 -11.84 4.18 0.54
CA GLY A 300 -13.12 4.08 -0.16
C GLY A 300 -13.22 2.80 -0.98
N GLY A 301 -12.19 2.47 -1.76
CA GLY A 301 -12.12 1.23 -2.55
C GLY A 301 -12.18 -0.02 -1.66
N THR A 302 -11.42 -0.05 -0.57
CA THR A 302 -11.48 -1.13 0.43
C THR A 302 -12.88 -1.25 1.03
N THR A 303 -13.50 -0.13 1.39
CA THR A 303 -14.88 -0.09 1.94
C THR A 303 -15.89 -0.58 0.92
N LEU A 304 -15.81 -0.13 -0.33
CA LEU A 304 -16.70 -0.54 -1.41
C LEU A 304 -16.57 -2.04 -1.69
N LEU A 305 -15.34 -2.56 -1.67
CA LEU A 305 -15.04 -3.98 -1.87
C LEU A 305 -15.75 -4.85 -0.82
N THR A 306 -15.82 -4.42 0.44
CA THR A 306 -16.48 -5.20 1.51
C THR A 306 -17.98 -5.42 1.27
N GLN A 307 -18.59 -4.69 0.34
CA GLN A 307 -19.99 -4.81 -0.05
C GLN A 307 -20.23 -5.72 -1.25
N THR A 308 -19.20 -6.37 -1.81
CA THR A 308 -19.27 -7.14 -3.06
C THR A 308 -19.30 -8.65 -2.85
N TYR A 309 -18.92 -9.12 -1.69
CA TYR A 309 -18.73 -10.53 -1.38
C TYR A 309 -19.48 -10.96 -0.11
N ARG A 310 -19.81 -12.24 -0.08
CA ARG A 310 -20.35 -12.93 1.11
C ARG A 310 -19.20 -13.40 2.01
N PRO A 311 -19.46 -13.77 3.30
CA PRO A 311 -18.42 -14.22 4.21
C PRO A 311 -17.50 -15.31 3.66
N GLU A 312 -18.08 -16.32 2.99
CA GLU A 312 -17.36 -17.44 2.39
C GLU A 312 -16.49 -17.04 1.18
N GLU A 313 -16.82 -15.92 0.51
CA GLU A 313 -16.15 -15.41 -0.69
C GLU A 313 -15.03 -14.41 -0.38
N ARG A 314 -14.94 -13.92 0.89
CA ARG A 314 -14.06 -12.82 1.29
C ARG A 314 -12.60 -13.05 0.91
N ALA A 315 -12.09 -14.28 1.08
CA ALA A 315 -10.69 -14.57 0.81
C ALA A 315 -10.34 -14.37 -0.67
N LYS A 316 -11.16 -14.87 -1.60
CA LYS A 316 -10.88 -14.71 -3.03
C LYS A 316 -11.10 -13.28 -3.52
N ALA A 317 -12.11 -12.58 -3.00
CA ALA A 317 -12.38 -11.19 -3.39
C ALA A 317 -11.30 -10.23 -2.88
N GLN A 318 -10.92 -10.34 -1.61
CA GLN A 318 -9.84 -9.53 -1.02
C GLN A 318 -8.49 -9.88 -1.64
N GLY A 319 -8.22 -11.19 -1.84
CA GLY A 319 -7.00 -11.66 -2.47
C GLY A 319 -6.84 -11.12 -3.90
N ALA A 320 -7.90 -11.18 -4.72
CA ALA A 320 -7.88 -10.66 -6.08
C ALA A 320 -7.67 -9.13 -6.12
N ASN A 321 -8.34 -8.39 -5.22
CA ASN A 321 -8.14 -6.95 -5.11
C ASN A 321 -6.68 -6.59 -4.77
N ASP A 322 -6.14 -7.20 -3.72
CA ASP A 322 -4.78 -6.87 -3.27
C ASP A 322 -3.71 -7.38 -4.24
N GLN A 323 -3.97 -8.51 -4.90
CA GLN A 323 -3.12 -8.97 -6.01
C GLN A 323 -3.06 -7.93 -7.14
N SER A 324 -4.21 -7.35 -7.52
CA SER A 324 -4.27 -6.29 -8.53
C SER A 324 -3.48 -5.05 -8.09
N ILE A 325 -3.55 -4.68 -6.81
CA ILE A 325 -2.79 -3.56 -6.25
C ILE A 325 -1.28 -3.83 -6.36
N PHE A 326 -0.80 -5.00 -5.94
CA PHE A 326 0.63 -5.33 -6.03
C PHE A 326 1.14 -5.42 -7.46
N ILE A 327 0.34 -5.94 -8.40
CA ILE A 327 0.68 -5.94 -9.83
C ILE A 327 0.83 -4.50 -10.34
N MET A 328 -0.12 -3.62 -10.02
CA MET A 328 -0.04 -2.22 -10.42
C MET A 328 1.14 -1.49 -9.76
N MET A 329 1.47 -1.80 -8.50
CA MET A 329 2.68 -1.28 -7.84
C MET A 329 3.94 -1.73 -8.56
N ALA A 330 4.05 -2.99 -8.96
CA ALA A 330 5.23 -3.50 -9.67
C ALA A 330 5.38 -2.81 -11.03
N ILE A 331 4.29 -2.72 -11.80
CA ILE A 331 4.27 -2.04 -13.11
C ILE A 331 4.65 -0.56 -12.95
N SER A 332 4.01 0.14 -12.02
CA SER A 332 4.25 1.57 -11.79
C SER A 332 5.67 1.86 -11.31
N SER A 333 6.21 1.04 -10.42
CA SER A 333 7.58 1.17 -9.95
C SER A 333 8.59 1.00 -11.08
N PHE A 334 8.41 -0.03 -11.92
CA PHE A 334 9.29 -0.29 -13.06
C PHE A 334 9.19 0.81 -14.11
N THR A 335 7.98 1.24 -14.46
CA THR A 335 7.77 2.25 -15.52
C THR A 335 8.10 3.67 -15.07
N SER A 336 8.06 3.96 -13.78
CA SER A 336 8.34 5.27 -13.18
C SER A 336 9.72 5.81 -13.58
N GLY A 337 10.78 5.02 -13.33
CA GLY A 337 12.14 5.38 -13.69
C GLY A 337 12.31 5.60 -15.20
N LEU A 338 11.79 4.67 -16.01
CA LEU A 338 11.86 4.77 -17.47
C LEU A 338 11.17 6.03 -18.00
N THR A 339 10.01 6.37 -17.44
CA THR A 339 9.23 7.51 -17.90
C THR A 339 9.88 8.84 -17.54
N VAL A 340 10.40 8.98 -16.30
CA VAL A 340 11.02 10.22 -15.85
C VAL A 340 12.33 10.47 -16.59
N THR A 341 13.15 9.45 -16.84
CA THR A 341 14.40 9.60 -17.58
C THR A 341 14.18 9.88 -19.07
N ALA A 342 13.09 9.37 -19.67
CA ALA A 342 12.78 9.56 -21.09
C ALA A 342 12.06 10.88 -21.42
N GLY A 343 11.45 11.54 -20.45
CA GLY A 343 10.64 12.74 -20.75
C GLY A 343 10.35 13.63 -19.56
N GLY A 344 11.10 13.49 -18.46
CA GLY A 344 11.03 14.35 -17.28
C GLY A 344 9.70 14.29 -16.54
N TRP A 345 9.54 15.22 -15.61
CA TRP A 345 8.37 15.32 -14.73
C TRP A 345 7.04 15.50 -15.46
N GLN A 346 7.05 16.30 -16.53
CA GLN A 346 5.85 16.57 -17.31
C GLN A 346 5.28 15.29 -17.92
N ARG A 347 6.13 14.44 -18.53
CA ARG A 347 5.69 13.18 -19.15
C ARG A 347 5.11 12.20 -18.13
N VAL A 348 5.71 12.13 -16.94
CA VAL A 348 5.21 11.30 -15.84
C VAL A 348 3.76 11.68 -15.49
N ASN A 349 3.48 12.96 -15.35
CA ASN A 349 2.15 13.47 -15.01
C ASN A 349 1.14 13.27 -16.16
N LEU A 350 1.55 13.47 -17.42
CA LEU A 350 0.70 13.21 -18.58
C LEU A 350 0.32 11.73 -18.73
N VAL A 351 1.20 10.80 -18.38
CA VAL A 351 0.91 9.35 -18.36
C VAL A 351 -0.04 8.98 -17.22
N ALA A 352 0.07 9.64 -16.07
CA ALA A 352 -0.78 9.39 -14.91
C ALA A 352 -2.23 9.91 -15.12
N LEU A 353 -2.41 11.00 -15.86
CA LEU A 353 -3.71 11.67 -16.04
C LEU A 353 -4.82 10.76 -16.59
N PRO A 354 -4.64 10.02 -17.71
CA PRO A 354 -5.68 9.14 -18.22
C PRO A 354 -6.05 8.00 -17.26
N LEU A 355 -5.10 7.52 -16.46
CA LEU A 355 -5.37 6.47 -15.47
C LEU A 355 -6.30 6.99 -14.36
N VAL A 356 -6.07 8.20 -13.86
CA VAL A 356 -6.95 8.84 -12.87
C VAL A 356 -8.32 9.15 -13.50
N ALA A 357 -8.35 9.60 -14.76
CA ALA A 357 -9.59 9.86 -15.49
C ALA A 357 -10.46 8.59 -15.62
N ILE A 358 -9.86 7.44 -15.92
CA ILE A 358 -10.56 6.15 -15.97
C ILE A 358 -11.23 5.86 -14.62
N VAL A 359 -10.53 6.07 -13.50
CA VAL A 359 -11.10 5.85 -12.15
C VAL A 359 -12.27 6.79 -11.90
N ALA A 360 -12.12 8.09 -12.21
CA ALA A 360 -13.19 9.09 -12.03
C ALA A 360 -14.43 8.75 -12.86
N VAL A 361 -14.24 8.39 -14.13
CA VAL A 361 -15.34 7.99 -15.04
C VAL A 361 -16.03 6.73 -14.54
N ALA A 362 -15.27 5.71 -14.10
CA ALA A 362 -15.84 4.48 -13.57
C ALA A 362 -16.69 4.73 -12.31
N ILE A 363 -16.24 5.60 -11.40
CA ILE A 363 -16.98 5.97 -10.20
C ILE A 363 -18.26 6.74 -10.57
N ALA A 364 -18.16 7.73 -11.46
CA ALA A 364 -19.29 8.53 -11.91
C ALA A 364 -20.35 7.65 -12.63
N TRP A 365 -19.91 6.80 -13.54
CA TRP A 365 -20.78 5.85 -14.24
C TRP A 365 -21.53 4.95 -13.24
N TYR A 366 -20.85 4.39 -12.25
CA TYR A 366 -21.47 3.52 -11.27
C TYR A 366 -22.46 4.29 -10.38
N ALA A 367 -22.15 5.53 -10.00
CA ALA A 367 -23.04 6.38 -9.24
C ALA A 367 -24.33 6.71 -10.00
N LEU A 368 -24.23 7.02 -11.31
CA LEU A 368 -25.38 7.28 -12.18
C LEU A 368 -26.24 6.04 -12.35
N ARG A 369 -25.62 4.87 -12.58
CA ARG A 369 -26.33 3.60 -12.66
C ARG A 369 -27.15 3.28 -11.39
N GLN A 370 -26.55 3.47 -10.21
CA GLN A 370 -27.26 3.27 -8.95
C GLN A 370 -28.49 4.19 -8.78
N ARG A 371 -28.39 5.42 -9.31
CA ARG A 371 -29.53 6.37 -9.27
C ARG A 371 -30.66 5.90 -10.20
N ALA A 372 -30.30 5.44 -11.40
CA ALA A 372 -31.26 4.90 -12.37
C ALA A 372 -31.98 3.66 -11.83
N ASP A 373 -31.23 2.69 -11.25
CA ASP A 373 -31.80 1.48 -10.66
C ASP A 373 -32.77 1.79 -9.50
N LYS A 374 -32.51 2.84 -8.70
CA LYS A 374 -33.41 3.29 -7.63
C LYS A 374 -34.65 3.98 -8.17
N ALA A 375 -34.52 4.76 -9.25
CA ALA A 375 -35.66 5.46 -9.86
C ALA A 375 -36.63 4.49 -10.55
N THR A 376 -36.13 3.34 -11.05
CA THR A 376 -36.97 2.30 -11.66
C THR A 376 -37.62 1.36 -10.64
N ALA A 377 -37.14 1.35 -9.39
CA ALA A 377 -37.67 0.52 -8.29
C ALA A 377 -38.64 1.29 -7.37
N ALA A 378 -38.75 2.61 -7.51
CA ALA A 378 -39.67 3.50 -6.81
C ALA A 378 -40.92 3.79 -7.66
#